data_0920a0b0a2bdcb7f32cc06efe9b808cf
#
_entry.id   0920a0b0a2bdcb7f32cc06efe9b808cf
#
_cell.length_a   1.000
_cell.length_b   1.000
_cell.length_c   1.000
_cell.angle_alpha   90.00
_cell.angle_beta   90.00
_cell.angle_gamma   90.00
#
_symmetry.space_group_name_H-M   'P 1'
#
loop_
_entity.id
_entity.type
_entity.pdbx_description
1 polymer ?
#
loop_
_entity_poly.entity_id
_entity_poly.type
_entity_poly.pdbx_seq_one_letter_code
_entity_poly.pdbx_strand_id
1 'polypeptide(L)'
;DLYPVRPVRAGVPVGHFHASRPEAAGRRAAPEHLHRLRTLRRGLSDRLGPARRLSRGKSASRGSRRAFLAQMLALCRSRRSNRAFTSSPVPERALEMIVEAAHRAPTASNLQQVAFTLVTDPDTLRRITAFTVETFASVVRKLENPLLKPLLKVLVGGAYKYLPNFHRLIGEYGEGRDLILRGATAVLLIHTPDGSRFGCQDSNLAYQNASLMAESLGVSQFYTGFVCSAAGQAGHGLEKLLGIDGKIHA
;
A
#
# COMPACT_ATOMS: atom_id res chain seq x y z
N ASP A 1 -24.12 23.39 10.38
CA ASP A 1 -25.07 22.28 10.48
C ASP A 1 -24.37 21.01 10.03
N LEU A 2 -23.98 20.19 11.01
CA LEU A 2 -23.31 18.92 10.76
C LEU A 2 -24.36 17.83 10.61
N TYR A 3 -24.29 17.06 9.56
CA TYR A 3 -25.20 15.97 9.24
C TYR A 3 -25.38 15.01 10.44
N PRO A 4 -26.60 14.57 10.76
CA PRO A 4 -26.84 13.61 11.83
C PRO A 4 -26.34 12.23 11.41
N VAL A 5 -25.37 11.69 12.15
CA VAL A 5 -24.90 10.31 12.01
C VAL A 5 -25.99 9.38 12.57
N ARG A 6 -26.63 8.60 11.72
CA ARG A 6 -27.56 7.54 12.15
C ARG A 6 -26.80 6.43 12.89
N PRO A 7 -27.34 5.89 13.98
CA PRO A 7 -26.68 4.79 14.68
C PRO A 7 -26.71 3.51 13.83
N VAL A 8 -25.54 2.92 13.63
CA VAL A 8 -25.39 1.61 13.01
C VAL A 8 -25.95 0.54 13.95
N ARG A 9 -26.88 -0.29 13.44
CA ARG A 9 -27.45 -1.42 14.18
C ARG A 9 -26.33 -2.38 14.63
N ALA A 10 -26.36 -2.74 15.90
CA ALA A 10 -25.52 -3.79 16.47
C ALA A 10 -25.86 -5.13 15.83
N GLY A 11 -24.87 -5.88 15.36
CA GLY A 11 -25.07 -7.26 14.94
C GLY A 11 -24.17 -7.84 13.85
N VAL A 12 -23.07 -7.17 13.46
CA VAL A 12 -22.11 -7.79 12.50
C VAL A 12 -20.82 -8.12 13.24
N PRO A 13 -20.36 -9.38 13.24
CA PRO A 13 -19.08 -9.74 13.83
C PRO A 13 -17.94 -9.03 13.08
N VAL A 14 -17.15 -8.28 13.82
CA VAL A 14 -15.91 -7.70 13.31
C VAL A 14 -14.85 -8.78 13.36
N GLY A 15 -14.28 -9.09 12.23
CA GLY A 15 -13.08 -9.88 12.19
C GLY A 15 -13.15 -11.06 11.25
N HIS A 16 -12.90 -10.83 10.00
CA HIS A 16 -12.25 -11.83 9.19
C HIS A 16 -11.25 -11.13 8.29
N PHE A 17 -9.97 -11.24 8.66
CA PHE A 17 -8.95 -11.35 7.65
C PHE A 17 -9.36 -12.55 6.80
N HIS A 18 -9.78 -12.34 5.55
CA HIS A 18 -10.03 -13.46 4.66
C HIS A 18 -8.72 -14.21 4.42
N ALA A 19 -8.47 -15.21 5.25
CA ALA A 19 -7.62 -16.32 4.88
C ALA A 19 -8.52 -17.24 4.06
N SER A 20 -8.57 -17.08 2.74
CA SER A 20 -9.02 -18.11 1.84
C SER A 20 -8.12 -19.33 2.10
N ARG A 21 -8.69 -20.43 2.59
CA ARG A 21 -8.01 -21.72 2.62
C ARG A 21 -7.69 -22.12 1.19
N PRO A 22 -6.43 -22.38 0.82
CA PRO A 22 -6.15 -23.13 -0.38
C PRO A 22 -6.42 -24.59 -0.04
N GLU A 23 -7.34 -25.20 -0.75
CA GLU A 23 -7.40 -26.66 -0.89
C GLU A 23 -6.09 -27.17 -1.48
N ALA A 24 -5.71 -28.36 -1.03
CA ALA A 24 -4.43 -28.97 -1.21
C ALA A 24 -4.02 -29.12 -2.69
N ALA A 25 -2.97 -28.43 -3.09
CA ALA A 25 -2.14 -28.79 -4.22
C ALA A 25 -0.67 -28.63 -3.83
N GLY A 26 0.05 -29.73 -3.92
CA GLY A 26 1.49 -29.94 -3.92
C GLY A 26 2.38 -29.00 -3.11
N ARG A 27 2.86 -29.45 -1.94
CA ARG A 27 3.91 -28.80 -1.14
C ARG A 27 5.20 -28.67 -1.95
N ARG A 28 5.44 -27.51 -2.57
CA ARG A 28 6.79 -27.01 -2.80
C ARG A 28 7.16 -26.13 -1.61
N ALA A 29 8.32 -26.42 -0.98
CA ALA A 29 8.83 -25.64 0.13
C ALA A 29 8.88 -24.15 -0.26
N ALA A 30 8.13 -23.32 0.46
CA ALA A 30 8.17 -21.88 0.26
C ALA A 30 9.51 -21.36 0.80
N PRO A 31 10.17 -20.43 0.08
CA PRO A 31 11.40 -19.79 0.56
C PRO A 31 11.19 -19.14 1.93
N GLU A 32 12.21 -19.15 2.80
CA GLU A 32 12.14 -18.65 4.19
C GLU A 32 11.63 -17.21 4.32
N HIS A 33 11.90 -16.36 3.32
CA HIS A 33 11.42 -14.97 3.31
C HIS A 33 9.89 -14.86 3.22
N LEU A 34 9.21 -15.81 2.54
CA LEU A 34 7.75 -15.88 2.52
C LEU A 34 7.18 -16.33 3.88
N HIS A 35 7.97 -17.05 4.66
CA HIS A 35 7.57 -17.41 6.01
C HIS A 35 7.53 -16.20 6.95
N ARG A 36 8.51 -15.28 6.85
CA ARG A 36 8.49 -13.99 7.59
C ARG A 36 7.28 -13.11 7.23
N LEU A 37 6.94 -13.02 5.95
CA LEU A 37 5.75 -12.28 5.50
C LEU A 37 4.45 -12.92 6.06
N ARG A 38 4.38 -14.25 6.09
CA ARG A 38 3.26 -14.99 6.70
C ARG A 38 3.19 -14.87 8.21
N THR A 39 4.33 -14.79 8.89
CA THR A 39 4.40 -14.70 10.37
C THR A 39 3.96 -13.33 10.85
N LEU A 40 4.36 -12.24 10.17
CA LEU A 40 3.85 -10.89 10.45
C LEU A 40 2.33 -10.81 10.20
N ARG A 41 1.84 -11.40 9.10
CA ARG A 41 0.40 -11.47 8.79
C ARG A 41 -0.40 -12.22 9.86
N ARG A 42 0.11 -13.35 10.39
CA ARG A 42 -0.53 -14.11 11.47
C ARG A 42 -0.39 -13.43 12.83
N GLY A 43 0.80 -12.94 13.17
CA GLY A 43 1.04 -12.26 14.44
C GLY A 43 0.22 -10.98 14.62
N LEU A 44 -0.04 -10.24 13.53
CA LEU A 44 -0.88 -9.05 13.55
C LEU A 44 -2.38 -9.41 13.71
N SER A 45 -2.87 -10.44 13.01
CA SER A 45 -4.26 -10.89 13.15
C SER A 45 -4.58 -11.43 14.54
N ASP A 46 -3.63 -12.12 15.17
CA ASP A 46 -3.82 -12.70 16.49
C ASP A 46 -3.70 -11.66 17.64
N ARG A 47 -2.95 -10.57 17.40
CA ARG A 47 -2.80 -9.46 18.35
C ARG A 47 -3.87 -8.37 18.20
N LEU A 48 -4.45 -8.21 17.03
CA LEU A 48 -5.61 -7.34 16.78
C LEU A 48 -6.90 -8.09 17.18
N GLY A 49 -7.02 -8.47 18.44
CA GLY A 49 -8.23 -9.13 18.97
C GLY A 49 -9.52 -8.43 18.54
N PRO A 50 -10.71 -9.05 18.74
CA PRO A 50 -11.98 -8.52 18.26
C PRO A 50 -12.12 -7.06 18.71
N ALA A 51 -12.44 -6.19 17.77
CA ALA A 51 -12.57 -4.76 18.02
C ALA A 51 -13.46 -4.56 19.25
N ARG A 52 -12.84 -4.18 20.38
CA ARG A 52 -13.59 -3.81 21.57
C ARG A 52 -14.65 -2.81 21.11
N ARG A 53 -15.90 -3.13 21.34
CA ARG A 53 -16.99 -2.14 21.27
C ARG A 53 -16.45 -0.90 21.96
N LEU A 54 -16.25 0.15 21.19
CA LEU A 54 -16.08 1.47 21.78
C LEU A 54 -17.35 1.69 22.59
N SER A 55 -17.26 1.44 23.91
CA SER A 55 -18.29 1.86 24.83
C SER A 55 -18.57 3.31 24.44
N ARG A 56 -19.84 3.71 24.40
CA ARG A 56 -20.22 5.11 24.26
C ARG A 56 -19.49 5.87 25.37
N GLY A 57 -18.24 6.26 25.04
CA GLY A 57 -17.41 7.00 25.95
C GLY A 57 -18.12 8.30 26.25
N LYS A 58 -18.13 8.69 27.52
CA LYS A 58 -18.60 9.98 27.99
C LYS A 58 -18.18 11.04 26.96
N SER A 59 -19.17 11.80 26.45
CA SER A 59 -18.95 12.88 25.50
C SER A 59 -17.72 13.70 25.91
N ALA A 60 -16.65 13.68 25.09
CA ALA A 60 -15.44 14.42 25.39
C ALA A 60 -15.79 15.89 25.70
N SER A 61 -15.19 16.45 26.74
CA SER A 61 -15.40 17.85 27.11
C SER A 61 -15.09 18.78 25.93
N ARG A 62 -15.69 19.98 25.88
CA ARG A 62 -15.41 20.95 24.79
C ARG A 62 -13.91 21.26 24.63
N GLY A 63 -13.16 21.30 25.73
CA GLY A 63 -11.71 21.52 25.69
C GLY A 63 -10.98 20.37 25.03
N SER A 64 -11.32 19.13 25.34
CA SER A 64 -10.75 17.93 24.70
C SER A 64 -11.02 17.89 23.20
N ARG A 65 -12.23 18.21 22.74
CA ARG A 65 -12.55 18.27 21.30
C ARG A 65 -11.75 19.33 20.56
N ARG A 66 -11.52 20.52 21.15
CA ARG A 66 -10.69 21.58 20.54
C ARG A 66 -9.23 21.15 20.42
N ALA A 67 -8.69 20.46 21.43
CA ALA A 67 -7.34 19.92 21.37
C ALA A 67 -7.20 18.87 20.26
N PHE A 68 -8.12 17.93 20.13
CA PHE A 68 -8.13 16.96 19.03
C PHE A 68 -8.23 17.62 17.66
N LEU A 69 -9.07 18.64 17.50
CA LEU A 69 -9.19 19.38 16.25
C LEU A 69 -7.85 20.03 15.85
N ALA A 70 -7.20 20.70 16.80
CA ALA A 70 -5.92 21.37 16.56
C ALA A 70 -4.83 20.36 16.19
N GLN A 71 -4.75 19.23 16.88
CA GLN A 71 -3.80 18.14 16.59
C GLN A 71 -4.05 17.52 15.22
N MET A 72 -5.29 17.22 14.88
CA MET A 72 -5.66 16.65 13.58
C MET A 72 -5.33 17.59 12.44
N LEU A 73 -5.63 18.88 12.56
CA LEU A 73 -5.28 19.87 11.56
C LEU A 73 -3.77 20.06 11.43
N ALA A 74 -3.03 20.04 12.55
CA ALA A 74 -1.57 20.11 12.53
C ALA A 74 -0.99 18.92 11.78
N LEU A 75 -1.46 17.70 12.06
CA LEU A 75 -1.03 16.47 11.39
C LEU A 75 -1.32 16.52 9.87
N CYS A 76 -2.52 16.94 9.47
CA CYS A 76 -2.85 17.10 8.06
C CYS A 76 -1.98 18.16 7.36
N ARG A 77 -1.56 19.21 8.07
CA ARG A 77 -0.69 20.27 7.55
C ARG A 77 0.78 19.86 7.48
N SER A 78 1.27 19.04 8.43
CA SER A 78 2.67 18.61 8.49
C SER A 78 2.96 17.51 7.48
N ARG A 79 2.03 16.55 7.28
CA ARG A 79 2.24 15.39 6.43
C ARG A 79 2.73 15.77 5.02
N ARG A 80 3.86 15.21 4.62
CA ARG A 80 4.48 15.38 3.30
C ARG A 80 4.91 14.03 2.72
N SER A 81 5.07 13.96 1.41
CA SER A 81 5.76 12.88 0.75
C SER A 81 7.27 13.09 0.91
N ASN A 82 7.83 12.57 1.98
CA ASN A 82 9.26 12.62 2.23
C ASN A 82 9.95 11.43 1.56
N ARG A 83 10.97 11.70 0.77
CA ARG A 83 11.73 10.72 -0.03
C ARG A 83 13.20 10.64 0.37
N ALA A 84 13.56 11.25 1.49
CA ALA A 84 14.87 11.13 2.10
C ALA A 84 14.77 10.13 3.25
N PHE A 85 15.36 8.97 3.05
CA PHE A 85 15.35 7.90 4.03
C PHE A 85 16.75 7.68 4.59
N THR A 86 16.81 7.19 5.83
CA THR A 86 18.01 6.64 6.44
C THR A 86 18.05 5.13 6.19
N SER A 87 19.20 4.51 6.37
CA SER A 87 19.34 3.04 6.32
C SER A 87 18.80 2.34 7.57
N SER A 88 18.37 3.10 8.58
CA SER A 88 17.84 2.53 9.83
C SER A 88 16.48 1.88 9.57
N PRO A 89 16.27 0.64 10.03
CA PRO A 89 14.98 -0.01 9.89
C PRO A 89 13.92 0.70 10.73
N VAL A 90 12.69 0.75 10.21
CA VAL A 90 11.55 1.27 10.98
C VAL A 90 11.24 0.28 12.12
N PRO A 91 11.09 0.77 13.37
CA PRO A 91 10.75 -0.10 14.49
C PRO A 91 9.47 -0.92 14.24
N GLU A 92 9.47 -2.21 14.59
CA GLU A 92 8.33 -3.11 14.37
C GLU A 92 7.03 -2.54 14.96
N ARG A 93 7.11 -1.98 16.17
CA ARG A 93 5.96 -1.35 16.82
C ARG A 93 5.37 -0.18 16.02
N ALA A 94 6.21 0.61 15.36
CA ALA A 94 5.74 1.70 14.49
C ALA A 94 5.04 1.15 13.24
N LEU A 95 5.60 0.10 12.63
CA LEU A 95 4.99 -0.58 11.49
C LEU A 95 3.63 -1.19 11.86
N GLU A 96 3.51 -1.84 13.03
CA GLU A 96 2.23 -2.35 13.54
C GLU A 96 1.18 -1.24 13.66
N MET A 97 1.53 -0.11 14.26
CA MET A 97 0.62 1.03 14.43
C MET A 97 0.18 1.63 13.09
N ILE A 98 1.10 1.72 12.11
CA ILE A 98 0.81 2.20 10.76
C ILE A 98 -0.20 1.27 10.07
N VAL A 99 0.01 -0.06 10.14
CA VAL A 99 -0.91 -1.05 9.56
C VAL A 99 -2.25 -1.05 10.29
N GLU A 100 -2.26 -0.92 11.61
CA GLU A 100 -3.50 -0.79 12.37
C GLU A 100 -4.31 0.43 11.92
N ALA A 101 -3.67 1.58 11.79
CA ALA A 101 -4.33 2.80 11.32
C ALA A 101 -4.90 2.62 9.90
N ALA A 102 -4.14 1.99 9.00
CA ALA A 102 -4.59 1.65 7.65
C ALA A 102 -5.84 0.76 7.68
N HIS A 103 -5.84 -0.26 8.53
CA HIS A 103 -6.96 -1.20 8.68
C HIS A 103 -8.24 -0.53 9.22
N ARG A 104 -8.12 0.60 9.94
CA ARG A 104 -9.27 1.37 10.44
C ARG A 104 -9.91 2.27 9.38
N ALA A 105 -9.41 2.30 8.15
CA ALA A 105 -10.04 3.06 7.08
C ALA A 105 -11.44 2.51 6.76
N PRO A 106 -12.40 3.38 6.42
CA PRO A 106 -13.70 2.93 5.96
C PRO A 106 -13.57 2.21 4.62
N THR A 107 -14.46 1.23 4.38
CA THR A 107 -14.56 0.53 3.11
C THR A 107 -15.98 0.62 2.56
N ALA A 108 -16.12 0.60 1.23
CA ALA A 108 -17.41 0.64 0.57
C ALA A 108 -18.31 -0.51 1.07
N SER A 109 -19.54 -0.16 1.47
CA SER A 109 -20.50 -1.11 2.05
C SER A 109 -19.97 -1.92 3.25
N ASN A 110 -18.91 -1.44 3.89
CA ASN A 110 -18.20 -2.13 4.99
C ASN A 110 -17.75 -3.55 4.62
N LEU A 111 -17.30 -3.75 3.36
CA LEU A 111 -16.90 -5.08 2.88
C LEU A 111 -15.58 -5.57 3.47
N GLN A 112 -14.74 -4.66 3.98
CA GLN A 112 -13.47 -4.98 4.67
C GLN A 112 -12.54 -5.90 3.85
N GLN A 113 -12.49 -5.68 2.54
CA GLN A 113 -11.72 -6.51 1.60
C GLN A 113 -10.26 -6.06 1.45
N VAL A 114 -9.88 -4.96 2.09
CA VAL A 114 -8.51 -4.44 2.00
C VAL A 114 -7.57 -5.32 2.82
N ALA A 115 -6.52 -5.78 2.18
CA ALA A 115 -5.45 -6.56 2.80
C ALA A 115 -4.10 -5.84 2.66
N PHE A 116 -3.16 -6.21 3.52
CA PHE A 116 -1.88 -5.54 3.66
C PHE A 116 -0.74 -6.54 3.57
N THR A 117 0.27 -6.22 2.78
CA THR A 117 1.53 -6.95 2.72
C THR A 117 2.67 -6.01 3.05
N LEU A 118 3.30 -6.21 4.20
CA LEU A 118 4.45 -5.44 4.63
C LEU A 118 5.73 -6.18 4.22
N VAL A 119 6.60 -5.47 3.51
CA VAL A 119 7.90 -5.96 3.05
C VAL A 119 9.00 -5.16 3.72
N THR A 120 9.88 -5.84 4.47
CA THR A 120 11.05 -5.26 5.14
C THR A 120 12.35 -5.98 4.77
N ASP A 121 12.25 -7.09 4.04
CA ASP A 121 13.40 -7.82 3.56
C ASP A 121 14.12 -7.07 2.43
N PRO A 122 15.42 -6.74 2.57
CA PRO A 122 16.16 -5.95 1.59
C PRO A 122 16.21 -6.58 0.19
N ASP A 123 16.28 -7.91 0.10
CA ASP A 123 16.31 -8.61 -1.18
C ASP A 123 14.98 -8.48 -1.91
N THR A 124 13.88 -8.62 -1.18
CA THR A 124 12.54 -8.44 -1.73
C THR A 124 12.29 -6.98 -2.13
N LEU A 125 12.78 -6.00 -1.37
CA LEU A 125 12.71 -4.59 -1.74
C LEU A 125 13.47 -4.32 -3.04
N ARG A 126 14.69 -4.87 -3.21
CA ARG A 126 15.44 -4.79 -4.49
C ARG A 126 14.68 -5.43 -5.65
N ARG A 127 14.04 -6.58 -5.43
CA ARG A 127 13.21 -7.24 -6.45
C ARG A 127 12.01 -6.41 -6.88
N ILE A 128 11.35 -5.69 -5.95
CA ILE A 128 10.26 -4.75 -6.28
C ILE A 128 10.79 -3.62 -7.17
N THR A 129 11.94 -3.04 -6.81
CA THR A 129 12.58 -1.99 -7.62
C THR A 129 12.93 -2.50 -9.02
N ALA A 130 13.62 -3.64 -9.12
CA ALA A 130 14.01 -4.25 -10.39
C ALA A 130 12.82 -4.54 -11.29
N PHE A 131 11.77 -5.17 -10.74
CA PHE A 131 10.52 -5.44 -11.45
C PHE A 131 9.88 -4.16 -12.01
N THR A 132 9.86 -3.10 -11.20
CA THR A 132 9.28 -1.81 -11.60
C THR A 132 10.06 -1.19 -12.76
N VAL A 133 11.39 -1.17 -12.68
CA VAL A 133 12.27 -0.65 -13.73
C VAL A 133 12.15 -1.47 -15.00
N GLU A 134 12.15 -2.80 -14.91
CA GLU A 134 12.01 -3.69 -16.07
C GLU A 134 10.66 -3.53 -16.78
N THR A 135 9.58 -3.35 -16.00
CA THR A 135 8.26 -3.05 -16.56
C THR A 135 8.29 -1.77 -17.36
N PHE A 136 8.87 -0.68 -16.83
CA PHE A 136 9.01 0.56 -17.60
C PHE A 136 9.93 0.45 -18.79
N ALA A 137 11.04 -0.31 -18.68
CA ALA A 137 11.90 -0.60 -19.83
C ALA A 137 11.14 -1.34 -20.95
N SER A 138 10.27 -2.28 -20.58
CA SER A 138 9.40 -2.96 -21.54
C SER A 138 8.42 -2.00 -22.22
N VAL A 139 7.84 -1.06 -21.47
CA VAL A 139 6.95 -0.02 -22.02
C VAL A 139 7.71 0.88 -22.98
N VAL A 140 8.91 1.34 -22.61
CA VAL A 140 9.78 2.17 -23.48
C VAL A 140 10.07 1.44 -24.78
N ARG A 141 10.54 0.18 -24.72
CA ARG A 141 10.82 -0.63 -25.92
C ARG A 141 9.61 -0.74 -26.85
N LYS A 142 8.39 -0.87 -26.30
CA LYS A 142 7.15 -0.93 -27.10
C LYS A 142 6.83 0.42 -27.75
N LEU A 143 6.91 1.51 -26.98
CA LEU A 143 6.56 2.86 -27.46
C LEU A 143 7.57 3.37 -28.51
N GLU A 144 8.84 2.98 -28.43
CA GLU A 144 9.91 3.39 -29.34
C GLU A 144 10.12 2.43 -30.50
N ASN A 145 9.43 1.29 -30.52
CA ASN A 145 9.51 0.34 -31.64
C ASN A 145 9.12 1.03 -32.96
N PRO A 146 10.00 1.09 -33.98
CA PRO A 146 9.76 1.81 -35.21
C PRO A 146 8.48 1.37 -35.93
N LEU A 147 8.17 0.06 -35.89
CA LEU A 147 7.01 -0.52 -36.55
C LEU A 147 5.69 -0.19 -35.85
N LEU A 148 5.72 -0.08 -34.51
CA LEU A 148 4.51 0.15 -33.71
C LEU A 148 4.27 1.65 -33.40
N LYS A 149 5.33 2.46 -33.46
CA LYS A 149 5.31 3.88 -33.07
C LYS A 149 4.22 4.71 -33.75
N PRO A 150 3.97 4.61 -35.09
CA PRO A 150 2.92 5.38 -35.72
C PRO A 150 1.54 5.05 -35.15
N LEU A 151 1.24 3.76 -34.98
CA LEU A 151 -0.03 3.27 -34.45
C LEU A 151 -0.19 3.67 -32.98
N LEU A 152 0.85 3.46 -32.17
CA LEU A 152 0.81 3.77 -30.73
C LEU A 152 0.69 5.27 -30.46
N LYS A 153 1.24 6.15 -31.30
CA LYS A 153 1.03 7.59 -31.18
C LYS A 153 -0.44 7.98 -31.30
N VAL A 154 -1.21 7.30 -32.13
CA VAL A 154 -2.64 7.55 -32.29
C VAL A 154 -3.43 6.97 -31.09
N LEU A 155 -3.14 5.73 -30.71
CA LEU A 155 -3.91 5.02 -29.68
C LEU A 155 -3.59 5.47 -28.25
N VAL A 156 -2.31 5.70 -27.94
CA VAL A 156 -1.83 6.00 -26.58
C VAL A 156 -0.88 7.21 -26.55
N GLY A 157 -1.08 8.19 -27.41
CA GLY A 157 -0.21 9.36 -27.57
C GLY A 157 0.14 10.07 -26.26
N GLY A 158 -0.77 10.08 -25.30
CA GLY A 158 -0.54 10.63 -23.97
C GLY A 158 0.56 9.92 -23.17
N ALA A 159 0.90 8.66 -23.49
CA ALA A 159 1.95 7.91 -22.80
C ALA A 159 3.36 8.44 -23.15
N TYR A 160 3.53 9.02 -24.33
CA TYR A 160 4.83 9.52 -24.79
C TYR A 160 5.39 10.65 -23.91
N LYS A 161 4.56 11.42 -23.23
CA LYS A 161 5.00 12.47 -22.29
C LYS A 161 5.79 11.92 -21.10
N TYR A 162 5.64 10.64 -20.78
CA TYR A 162 6.34 9.99 -19.66
C TYR A 162 7.67 9.35 -20.05
N LEU A 163 7.97 9.20 -21.36
CA LEU A 163 9.22 8.59 -21.84
C LEU A 163 10.48 9.21 -21.21
N PRO A 164 10.64 10.54 -21.13
CA PRO A 164 11.84 11.11 -20.50
C PRO A 164 12.02 10.66 -19.05
N ASN A 165 10.92 10.55 -18.31
CA ASN A 165 10.96 10.07 -16.93
C ASN A 165 11.34 8.59 -16.86
N PHE A 166 10.81 7.75 -17.75
CA PHE A 166 11.15 6.33 -17.80
C PHE A 166 12.61 6.12 -18.16
N HIS A 167 13.13 6.82 -19.17
CA HIS A 167 14.55 6.79 -19.51
C HIS A 167 15.43 7.18 -18.34
N ARG A 168 15.07 8.26 -17.64
CA ARG A 168 15.79 8.69 -16.44
C ARG A 168 15.78 7.59 -15.37
N LEU A 169 14.63 7.00 -15.05
CA LEU A 169 14.52 5.95 -14.02
C LEU A 169 15.39 4.74 -14.37
N ILE A 170 15.38 4.33 -15.64
CA ILE A 170 16.16 3.19 -16.13
C ILE A 170 17.67 3.51 -16.07
N GLY A 171 18.07 4.70 -16.53
CA GLY A 171 19.47 5.14 -16.52
C GLY A 171 20.02 5.24 -15.10
N GLU A 172 19.31 5.91 -14.19
CA GLU A 172 19.70 6.05 -12.78
C GLU A 172 19.84 4.68 -12.10
N TYR A 173 18.92 3.76 -12.38
CA TYR A 173 19.00 2.40 -11.84
C TYR A 173 20.22 1.65 -12.37
N GLY A 174 20.56 1.80 -13.67
CA GLY A 174 21.76 1.24 -14.27
C GLY A 174 23.06 1.77 -13.64
N GLU A 175 23.03 2.97 -13.07
CA GLU A 175 24.14 3.59 -12.33
C GLU A 175 24.10 3.28 -10.83
N GLY A 176 23.21 2.38 -10.38
CA GLY A 176 23.09 1.98 -8.98
C GLY A 176 22.26 2.91 -8.09
N ARG A 177 21.55 3.89 -8.67
CA ARG A 177 20.69 4.82 -7.91
C ARG A 177 19.23 4.41 -7.99
N ASP A 178 18.65 4.01 -6.88
CA ASP A 178 17.23 3.65 -6.78
C ASP A 178 16.34 4.90 -6.66
N LEU A 179 15.65 5.26 -7.73
CA LEU A 179 14.63 6.32 -7.73
C LEU A 179 13.19 5.78 -7.51
N ILE A 180 13.01 4.47 -7.39
CA ILE A 180 11.70 3.84 -7.15
C ILE A 180 11.38 3.84 -5.66
N LEU A 181 12.16 3.12 -4.85
CA LEU A 181 11.99 3.04 -3.39
C LEU A 181 12.90 4.00 -2.62
N ARG A 182 13.95 4.51 -3.26
CA ARG A 182 14.86 5.54 -2.71
C ARG A 182 15.56 5.13 -1.43
N GLY A 183 15.87 3.85 -1.28
CA GLY A 183 16.47 3.30 -0.08
C GLY A 183 15.51 3.14 1.11
N ALA A 184 14.20 3.15 0.86
CA ALA A 184 13.22 2.84 1.91
C ALA A 184 13.47 1.43 2.49
N THR A 185 13.42 1.31 3.81
CA THR A 185 13.64 0.05 4.54
C THR A 185 12.36 -0.75 4.75
N ALA A 186 11.22 -0.22 4.37
CA ALA A 186 9.93 -0.91 4.40
C ALA A 186 9.02 -0.43 3.27
N VAL A 187 8.21 -1.34 2.72
CA VAL A 187 7.12 -1.05 1.79
C VAL A 187 5.85 -1.72 2.29
N LEU A 188 4.77 -0.95 2.38
CA LEU A 188 3.44 -1.45 2.67
C LEU A 188 2.64 -1.50 1.37
N LEU A 189 2.31 -2.70 0.90
CA LEU A 189 1.46 -2.92 -0.27
C LEU A 189 0.02 -3.16 0.18
N ILE A 190 -0.89 -2.38 -0.37
CA ILE A 190 -2.31 -2.42 -0.02
C ILE A 190 -3.07 -2.97 -1.22
N HIS A 191 -3.77 -4.07 -1.00
CA HIS A 191 -4.39 -4.84 -2.08
C HIS A 191 -5.78 -5.35 -1.70
N THR A 192 -6.55 -5.76 -2.69
CA THR A 192 -7.88 -6.36 -2.51
C THR A 192 -8.01 -7.60 -3.38
N PRO A 193 -8.97 -8.49 -3.11
CA PRO A 193 -9.32 -9.56 -4.04
C PRO A 193 -9.61 -9.01 -5.44
N ASP A 194 -9.34 -9.81 -6.46
CA ASP A 194 -9.71 -9.49 -7.84
C ASP A 194 -11.21 -9.25 -7.95
N GLY A 195 -11.58 -8.29 -8.82
CA GLY A 195 -12.98 -7.93 -9.00
C GLY A 195 -13.58 -7.05 -7.90
N SER A 196 -12.82 -6.65 -6.89
CA SER A 196 -13.30 -5.68 -5.89
C SER A 196 -13.65 -4.35 -6.56
N ARG A 197 -14.95 -4.00 -6.57
CA ARG A 197 -15.48 -2.82 -7.27
C ARG A 197 -14.88 -1.50 -6.79
N PHE A 198 -14.61 -1.39 -5.51
CA PHE A 198 -14.08 -0.19 -4.85
C PHE A 198 -12.67 -0.40 -4.30
N GLY A 199 -11.97 -1.46 -4.74
CA GLY A 199 -10.66 -1.84 -4.21
C GLY A 199 -9.63 -0.72 -4.26
N CYS A 200 -9.59 0.04 -5.35
CA CYS A 200 -8.68 1.19 -5.48
C CYS A 200 -9.01 2.31 -4.48
N GLN A 201 -10.28 2.67 -4.35
CA GLN A 201 -10.72 3.73 -3.44
C GLN A 201 -10.46 3.35 -1.98
N ASP A 202 -10.88 2.15 -1.59
CA ASP A 202 -10.73 1.63 -0.23
C ASP A 202 -9.24 1.52 0.16
N SER A 203 -8.39 1.04 -0.77
CA SER A 203 -6.94 0.96 -0.56
C SER A 203 -6.29 2.35 -0.40
N ASN A 204 -6.75 3.35 -1.15
CA ASN A 204 -6.23 4.71 -1.03
C ASN A 204 -6.69 5.40 0.27
N LEU A 205 -7.88 5.09 0.76
CA LEU A 205 -8.32 5.52 2.11
C LEU A 205 -7.45 4.89 3.20
N ALA A 206 -7.14 3.60 3.06
CA ALA A 206 -6.23 2.90 3.96
C ALA A 206 -4.81 3.50 3.93
N TYR A 207 -4.28 3.80 2.74
CA TYR A 207 -3.01 4.51 2.60
C TYR A 207 -3.04 5.86 3.31
N GLN A 208 -4.10 6.64 3.17
CA GLN A 208 -4.19 7.96 3.81
C GLN A 208 -4.10 7.84 5.34
N ASN A 209 -4.80 6.88 5.95
CA ASN A 209 -4.69 6.63 7.39
C ASN A 209 -3.26 6.20 7.78
N ALA A 210 -2.65 5.28 7.01
CA ALA A 210 -1.27 4.86 7.22
C ALA A 210 -0.30 6.04 7.18
N SER A 211 -0.46 6.94 6.20
CA SER A 211 0.42 8.09 6.00
C SER A 211 0.32 9.11 7.14
N LEU A 212 -0.87 9.33 7.70
CA LEU A 212 -1.07 10.18 8.87
C LEU A 212 -0.46 9.56 10.13
N MET A 213 -0.60 8.25 10.30
CA MET A 213 0.02 7.55 11.42
C MET A 213 1.55 7.58 11.32
N ALA A 214 2.12 7.33 10.13
CA ALA A 214 3.55 7.43 9.91
C ALA A 214 4.09 8.83 10.28
N GLU A 215 3.41 9.89 9.81
CA GLU A 215 3.75 11.27 10.18
C GLU A 215 3.73 11.49 11.69
N SER A 216 2.71 11.00 12.38
CA SER A 216 2.58 11.17 13.83
C SER A 216 3.68 10.44 14.62
N LEU A 217 4.27 9.40 14.03
CA LEU A 217 5.36 8.61 14.59
C LEU A 217 6.75 9.13 14.18
N GLY A 218 6.82 10.19 13.38
CA GLY A 218 8.08 10.71 12.82
C GLY A 218 8.70 9.77 11.77
N VAL A 219 7.91 8.87 11.16
CA VAL A 219 8.35 7.97 10.12
C VAL A 219 8.13 8.61 8.76
N SER A 220 9.22 8.85 8.02
CA SER A 220 9.17 9.37 6.65
C SER A 220 8.47 8.38 5.73
N GLN A 221 7.61 8.87 4.85
CA GLN A 221 6.86 8.04 3.91
C GLN A 221 6.50 8.79 2.62
N PHE A 222 6.24 8.06 1.56
CA PHE A 222 5.63 8.57 0.33
C PHE A 222 4.80 7.50 -0.38
N TYR A 223 3.86 7.93 -1.21
CA TYR A 223 3.11 7.04 -2.09
C TYR A 223 3.98 6.65 -3.29
N THR A 224 4.28 5.36 -3.43
CA THR A 224 5.11 4.89 -4.56
C THR A 224 4.27 4.59 -5.80
N GLY A 225 3.82 5.65 -6.46
CA GLY A 225 3.02 5.56 -7.69
C GLY A 225 3.71 4.80 -8.83
N PHE A 226 5.03 4.73 -8.84
CA PHE A 226 5.76 3.93 -9.83
C PHE A 226 5.52 2.44 -9.65
N VAL A 227 5.58 1.93 -8.42
CA VAL A 227 5.29 0.51 -8.13
C VAL A 227 3.84 0.18 -8.48
N CYS A 228 2.89 1.02 -8.06
CA CYS A 228 1.47 0.83 -8.38
C CYS A 228 1.22 0.85 -9.90
N SER A 229 1.88 1.77 -10.62
CA SER A 229 1.78 1.87 -12.08
C SER A 229 2.36 0.64 -12.77
N ALA A 230 3.50 0.13 -12.32
CA ALA A 230 4.11 -1.08 -12.86
C ALA A 230 3.26 -2.31 -12.59
N ALA A 231 2.72 -2.47 -11.37
CA ALA A 231 1.80 -3.54 -11.02
C ALA A 231 0.57 -3.54 -11.93
N GLY A 232 -0.02 -2.36 -12.19
CA GLY A 232 -1.18 -2.22 -13.06
C GLY A 232 -0.89 -2.56 -14.53
N GLN A 233 0.34 -2.41 -15.01
CA GLN A 233 0.72 -2.70 -16.39
C GLN A 233 1.13 -4.16 -16.62
N ALA A 234 1.66 -4.81 -15.61
CA ALA A 234 2.30 -6.12 -15.74
C ALA A 234 1.34 -7.32 -15.54
N GLY A 235 0.03 -7.12 -15.51
CA GLY A 235 -0.94 -8.21 -15.43
C GLY A 235 -0.68 -9.16 -14.25
N HIS A 236 -0.74 -8.64 -13.02
CA HIS A 236 -0.44 -9.38 -11.78
C HIS A 236 1.01 -9.91 -11.66
N GLY A 237 1.96 -9.32 -12.38
CA GLY A 237 3.36 -9.76 -12.33
C GLY A 237 3.99 -9.51 -10.96
N LEU A 238 3.71 -8.35 -10.33
CA LEU A 238 4.21 -8.02 -9.01
C LEU A 238 3.53 -8.86 -7.93
N GLU A 239 2.24 -9.06 -8.03
CA GLU A 239 1.47 -9.90 -7.12
C GLU A 239 1.99 -11.35 -7.13
N LYS A 240 2.25 -11.92 -8.31
CA LYS A 240 2.86 -13.25 -8.46
C LYS A 240 4.26 -13.31 -7.87
N LEU A 241 5.10 -12.29 -8.12
CA LEU A 241 6.45 -12.18 -7.58
C LEU A 241 6.45 -12.23 -6.05
N LEU A 242 5.43 -11.65 -5.41
CA LEU A 242 5.30 -11.51 -3.96
C LEU A 242 4.35 -12.53 -3.32
N GLY A 243 3.70 -13.39 -4.10
CA GLY A 243 2.71 -14.35 -3.61
C GLY A 243 1.47 -13.69 -3.01
N ILE A 244 1.05 -12.57 -3.58
CA ILE A 244 -0.14 -11.81 -3.18
C ILE A 244 -1.33 -12.31 -4.00
N ASP A 245 -2.39 -12.72 -3.32
CA ASP A 245 -3.68 -13.02 -3.95
C ASP A 245 -4.48 -11.73 -4.13
N GLY A 246 -4.86 -11.42 -5.37
CA GLY A 246 -5.62 -10.21 -5.70
C GLY A 246 -4.76 -9.13 -6.35
N LYS A 247 -5.23 -7.89 -6.30
CA LYS A 247 -4.67 -6.75 -7.01
C LYS A 247 -4.12 -5.68 -6.06
N ILE A 248 -2.90 -5.24 -6.31
CA ILE A 248 -2.25 -4.12 -5.60
C ILE A 248 -2.83 -2.80 -6.14
N HIS A 249 -3.18 -1.89 -5.23
CA HIS A 249 -3.75 -0.58 -5.55
C HIS A 249 -2.97 0.60 -4.95
N ALA A 250 -2.30 0.38 -3.81
CA ALA A 250 -1.53 1.41 -3.13
C ALA A 250 -0.35 0.80 -2.36
#